data_03fc66fb986cb21ae7bf290da20e682b
#
_entry.id   03fc66fb986cb21ae7bf290da20e682b
#
_cell.length_a   1.000
_cell.length_b   1.000
_cell.length_c   1.000
_cell.angle_alpha   90.00
_cell.angle_beta   90.00
_cell.angle_gamma   90.00
#
_symmetry.space_group_name_H-M   'P 1'
#
loop_
_entity.id
_entity.type
_entity.pdbx_description
1 polymer ?
#
loop_
_entity_poly.entity_id
_entity_poly.type
_entity_poly.pdbx_seq_one_letter_code
_entity_poly.pdbx_strand_id
1 'polypeptide(L)'
;VCPIETPEGPNIGLINSLSVYARTNKYGFLETPYRRVENGRVTDQIDFLSAIEEGDFAIAQANAQLGPNKDLADELVSCRFQNEFTLMPRTRINYMDVSPKQIVSVAASLIPFLEHDDANRALMGSNMQRQAVPTLRSEAPLVGTGMERPVAIDSGVTVVARRGGVVDSVDASRIVVRVNDDETTAAEPGVDIYNLTKYTRSNQNTCINQRPLVNAGDHIARGDVLADGPSTDLGELALGQNMLVAFMPWNGYNFEDSILISERVVQEDRFTTIHIEELTCVARDTKLGSEEITGDIPNVGDTALAKLDEAGIAFIGAEVRAGDILVGKVTPKGETQLTPEEKLLRAIFGEKASDVKDTSLRVPPGMDGTVIDVRVFTRDGVDKDSRALSIEKAEIERVRKDFGDQQRILEDDMFQRVRQVLIGKIAAGGPRKLKSGSAITAEYLDDLPRDEWFEIRLDDEDSNTQLEATSERLKAQRKQFDAKLDNKRAKITAGDDLAPGVLKMVKVYLAVKRRIQPGDKMAGRHGNKGVISTIVPVEDMPYNADGTPVDIVLNPLGVPSRMNVGQVLETHLGWAAKGLGLK
;
A
#
# COMPACT_ATOMS: atom_id res chain seq x y z
N VAL A 1 10.92 12.82 21.91
CA VAL A 1 11.57 12.94 20.58
C VAL A 1 12.68 11.90 20.47
N CYS A 2 12.81 11.28 19.32
CA CYS A 2 13.85 10.27 19.08
C CYS A 2 15.25 10.92 19.05
N PRO A 3 16.24 10.38 19.77
CA PRO A 3 17.60 10.88 19.72
C PRO A 3 18.40 10.42 18.50
N ILE A 4 17.90 9.44 17.75
CA ILE A 4 18.61 8.79 16.65
C ILE A 4 18.09 9.28 15.29
N GLU A 5 16.79 9.30 15.08
CA GLU A 5 16.20 9.65 13.79
C GLU A 5 16.18 11.16 13.56
N THR A 6 17.10 11.63 12.73
CA THR A 6 17.19 13.01 12.26
C THR A 6 17.77 13.01 10.85
N PRO A 7 17.53 14.03 10.00
CA PRO A 7 18.17 14.11 8.70
C PRO A 7 19.71 14.16 8.80
N GLU A 8 20.37 13.62 7.78
CA GLU A 8 21.80 13.82 7.55
C GLU A 8 22.00 15.12 6.76
N GLY A 9 22.87 16.00 7.21
CA GLY A 9 23.19 17.24 6.49
C GLY A 9 22.84 18.51 7.26
N PRO A 10 22.55 19.64 6.58
CA PRO A 10 22.41 20.96 7.23
C PRO A 10 21.27 21.02 8.26
N ASN A 11 20.26 20.19 8.13
CA ASN A 11 19.10 20.15 9.03
C ASN A 11 19.25 19.15 10.18
N ILE A 12 20.44 18.63 10.43
CA ILE A 12 20.69 17.68 11.52
C ILE A 12 20.31 18.28 12.87
N GLY A 13 19.54 17.56 13.66
CA GLY A 13 19.07 18.01 14.96
C GLY A 13 17.98 19.08 14.96
N LEU A 14 17.67 19.70 13.81
CA LEU A 14 16.62 20.70 13.67
C LEU A 14 15.27 20.06 13.31
N ILE A 15 15.28 18.98 12.56
CA ILE A 15 14.09 18.18 12.23
C ILE A 15 14.17 16.90 13.05
N ASN A 16 13.20 16.71 13.94
CA ASN A 16 13.15 15.56 14.84
C ASN A 16 11.92 14.72 14.57
N SER A 17 11.99 13.44 14.93
CA SER A 17 10.89 12.49 14.84
C SER A 17 10.28 12.22 16.20
N LEU A 18 8.96 12.05 16.24
CA LEU A 18 8.22 11.69 17.44
C LEU A 18 8.61 10.28 17.90
N SER A 19 8.78 10.08 19.21
CA SER A 19 9.02 8.75 19.78
C SER A 19 7.77 7.88 19.74
N VAL A 20 7.96 6.56 19.80
CA VAL A 20 6.87 5.60 19.95
C VAL A 20 6.12 5.89 21.25
N TYR A 21 4.80 5.78 21.25
CA TYR A 21 3.87 6.08 22.34
C TYR A 21 3.77 7.54 22.77
N ALA A 22 4.58 8.46 22.24
CA ALA A 22 4.44 9.87 22.53
C ALA A 22 3.19 10.45 21.84
N ARG A 23 2.51 11.35 22.53
CA ARG A 23 1.34 12.08 22.01
C ARG A 23 1.42 13.55 22.39
N THR A 24 0.60 14.37 21.76
CA THR A 24 0.42 15.77 22.15
C THR A 24 -0.81 15.90 23.07
N ASN A 25 -0.68 16.71 24.11
CA ASN A 25 -1.80 17.05 24.97
C ASN A 25 -2.67 18.17 24.35
N LYS A 26 -3.77 18.53 25.02
CA LYS A 26 -4.67 19.61 24.57
C LYS A 26 -4.02 20.99 24.43
N TYR A 27 -2.85 21.19 25.04
CA TYR A 27 -2.08 22.43 24.97
C TYR A 27 -0.95 22.38 23.91
N GLY A 28 -0.75 21.22 23.25
CA GLY A 28 0.32 21.03 22.27
C GLY A 28 1.66 20.57 22.86
N PHE A 29 1.75 20.27 24.17
CA PHE A 29 2.96 19.70 24.75
C PHE A 29 3.01 18.19 24.52
N LEU A 30 4.24 17.68 24.37
CA LEU A 30 4.50 16.24 24.23
C LEU A 30 4.36 15.55 25.58
N GLU A 31 3.67 14.44 25.61
CA GLU A 31 3.49 13.55 26.75
C GLU A 31 3.90 12.14 26.37
N THR A 32 4.49 11.41 27.33
CA THR A 32 4.84 10.00 27.20
C THR A 32 4.22 9.18 28.33
N PRO A 33 3.88 7.90 28.09
CA PRO A 33 3.28 7.06 29.12
C PRO A 33 4.33 6.49 30.07
N TYR A 34 3.97 6.42 31.33
CA TYR A 34 4.74 5.77 32.38
C TYR A 34 3.84 4.91 33.26
N ARG A 35 4.36 3.76 33.72
CA ARG A 35 3.68 2.92 34.71
C ARG A 35 3.88 3.48 36.10
N ARG A 36 2.81 3.62 36.85
CA ARG A 36 2.87 4.09 38.23
C ARG A 36 3.44 3.01 39.14
N VAL A 37 4.36 3.40 40.00
CA VAL A 37 4.96 2.53 41.04
C VAL A 37 4.54 3.00 42.41
N GLU A 38 3.99 2.10 43.23
CA GLU A 38 3.58 2.37 44.61
C GLU A 38 4.33 1.43 45.53
N ASN A 39 5.10 1.98 46.47
CA ASN A 39 5.90 1.24 47.45
C ASN A 39 6.80 0.14 46.83
N GLY A 40 7.40 0.41 45.69
CA GLY A 40 8.27 -0.54 44.98
C GLY A 40 7.52 -1.60 44.19
N ARG A 41 6.20 -1.51 44.07
CA ARG A 41 5.37 -2.39 43.23
C ARG A 41 4.85 -1.63 42.01
N VAL A 42 5.02 -2.21 40.84
CA VAL A 42 4.54 -1.64 39.55
C VAL A 42 3.04 -1.93 39.42
N THR A 43 2.26 -0.89 39.22
CA THR A 43 0.81 -0.99 38.98
C THR A 43 0.49 -1.05 37.49
N ASP A 44 -0.74 -1.42 37.15
CA ASP A 44 -1.22 -1.41 35.77
C ASP A 44 -1.75 -0.02 35.33
N GLN A 45 -1.69 0.97 36.20
CA GLN A 45 -2.07 2.34 35.92
C GLN A 45 -0.97 3.01 35.08
N ILE A 46 -1.39 3.61 33.98
CA ILE A 46 -0.50 4.34 33.05
C ILE A 46 -0.88 5.81 33.10
N ASP A 47 0.07 6.64 33.46
CA ASP A 47 -0.06 8.09 33.49
C ASP A 47 0.80 8.70 32.38
N PHE A 48 0.28 9.72 31.71
CA PHE A 48 1.02 10.47 30.70
C PHE A 48 1.63 11.71 31.34
N LEU A 49 2.95 11.82 31.27
CA LEU A 49 3.68 12.93 31.85
C LEU A 49 4.34 13.78 30.77
N SER A 50 4.29 15.09 30.96
CA SER A 50 5.08 16.05 30.19
C SER A 50 6.52 16.16 30.73
N ALA A 51 7.43 16.78 29.96
CA ALA A 51 8.82 16.93 30.38
C ALA A 51 8.96 17.75 31.69
N ILE A 52 8.06 18.68 31.95
CA ILE A 52 8.07 19.51 33.18
C ILE A 52 7.70 18.64 34.39
N GLU A 53 6.66 17.83 34.28
CA GLU A 53 6.20 16.94 35.34
C GLU A 53 7.19 15.80 35.60
N GLU A 54 7.82 15.29 34.53
CA GLU A 54 8.79 14.19 34.60
C GLU A 54 9.98 14.51 35.53
N GLY A 55 10.44 15.77 35.53
CA GLY A 55 11.58 16.21 36.32
C GLY A 55 11.42 16.04 37.84
N ASP A 56 10.17 16.01 38.32
CA ASP A 56 9.86 15.92 39.75
C ASP A 56 9.79 14.46 40.29
N PHE A 57 9.82 13.49 39.36
CA PHE A 57 9.63 12.08 39.71
C PHE A 57 10.89 11.24 39.44
N ALA A 58 11.09 10.21 40.26
CA ALA A 58 12.07 9.18 40.01
C ALA A 58 11.48 8.09 39.11
N ILE A 59 12.05 7.89 37.93
CA ILE A 59 11.54 6.98 36.91
C ILE A 59 12.53 5.84 36.69
N ALA A 60 12.10 4.60 36.96
CA ALA A 60 12.89 3.40 36.74
C ALA A 60 12.95 3.07 35.24
N GLN A 61 14.05 2.45 34.81
CA GLN A 61 14.19 1.95 33.42
C GLN A 61 13.27 0.76 33.17
N ALA A 62 12.85 0.60 31.92
CA ALA A 62 11.96 -0.49 31.52
C ALA A 62 12.57 -1.89 31.66
N ASN A 63 13.89 -2.01 31.65
CA ASN A 63 14.64 -3.26 31.81
C ASN A 63 14.89 -3.66 33.28
N ALA A 64 14.39 -2.88 34.26
CA ALA A 64 14.49 -3.24 35.68
C ALA A 64 13.82 -4.60 35.94
N GLN A 65 14.49 -5.47 36.70
CA GLN A 65 13.98 -6.81 36.98
C GLN A 65 12.75 -6.71 37.91
N LEU A 66 11.69 -7.40 37.52
CA LEU A 66 10.45 -7.50 38.28
C LEU A 66 10.31 -8.90 38.90
N GLY A 67 9.94 -8.95 40.15
CA GLY A 67 9.55 -10.18 40.83
C GLY A 67 8.18 -10.71 40.38
N PRO A 68 7.79 -11.91 40.85
CA PRO A 68 6.50 -12.55 40.48
C PRO A 68 5.26 -11.69 40.76
N ASN A 69 5.33 -10.80 41.75
CA ASN A 69 4.23 -9.93 42.16
C ASN A 69 4.30 -8.52 41.53
N LYS A 70 5.10 -8.36 40.46
CA LYS A 70 5.42 -7.05 39.87
C LYS A 70 6.15 -6.10 40.82
N ASP A 71 6.83 -6.61 41.82
CA ASP A 71 7.71 -5.83 42.70
C ASP A 71 9.08 -5.64 42.04
N LEU A 72 9.71 -4.48 42.25
CA LEU A 72 11.09 -4.27 41.81
C LEU A 72 12.01 -5.22 42.62
N ALA A 73 12.76 -6.08 41.92
CA ALA A 73 13.54 -7.14 42.56
C ALA A 73 14.74 -6.59 43.33
N ASP A 74 15.39 -5.55 42.80
CA ASP A 74 16.58 -4.96 43.37
C ASP A 74 16.24 -3.93 44.45
N GLU A 75 17.03 -3.86 45.52
CA GLU A 75 16.89 -2.82 46.55
C GLU A 75 17.27 -1.44 46.05
N LEU A 76 18.31 -1.37 45.18
CA LEU A 76 18.76 -0.17 44.52
C LEU A 76 18.47 -0.30 43.01
N VAL A 77 17.60 0.53 42.49
CA VAL A 77 17.15 0.50 41.12
C VAL A 77 17.76 1.67 40.37
N SER A 78 18.29 1.40 39.15
CA SER A 78 18.72 2.44 38.25
C SER A 78 17.52 3.26 37.79
N CYS A 79 17.54 4.55 38.04
CA CYS A 79 16.46 5.46 37.68
C CYS A 79 16.99 6.79 37.14
N ARG A 80 16.08 7.51 36.50
CA ARG A 80 16.30 8.88 36.03
C ARG A 80 15.57 9.83 36.98
N PHE A 81 16.31 10.78 37.54
CA PHE A 81 15.80 11.84 38.40
C PHE A 81 16.46 13.15 38.05
N GLN A 82 15.70 14.21 37.80
CA GLN A 82 16.20 15.54 37.41
C GLN A 82 17.23 15.51 36.25
N ASN A 83 16.92 14.69 35.24
CA ASN A 83 17.78 14.46 34.06
C ASN A 83 19.13 13.76 34.33
N GLU A 84 19.36 13.24 35.53
CA GLU A 84 20.54 12.45 35.87
C GLU A 84 20.18 10.99 36.11
N PHE A 85 21.09 10.09 35.73
CA PHE A 85 20.96 8.67 36.04
C PHE A 85 21.58 8.38 37.41
N THR A 86 20.74 7.92 38.33
CA THR A 86 21.11 7.63 39.70
C THR A 86 20.58 6.28 40.13
N LEU A 87 21.19 5.72 41.19
CA LEU A 87 20.66 4.55 41.90
C LEU A 87 19.85 5.01 43.10
N MET A 88 18.59 4.63 43.16
CA MET A 88 17.70 4.97 44.28
C MET A 88 17.06 3.71 44.86
N PRO A 89 16.72 3.75 46.17
CA PRO A 89 15.95 2.69 46.80
C PRO A 89 14.60 2.50 46.09
N ARG A 90 14.16 1.26 45.92
CA ARG A 90 12.88 0.90 45.28
C ARG A 90 11.67 1.62 45.84
N THR A 91 11.70 2.01 47.12
CA THR A 91 10.62 2.74 47.80
C THR A 91 10.47 4.19 47.35
N ARG A 92 11.51 4.77 46.74
CA ARG A 92 11.51 6.15 46.23
C ARG A 92 11.13 6.25 44.74
N ILE A 93 11.00 5.12 44.07
CA ILE A 93 10.61 5.09 42.63
C ILE A 93 9.13 5.42 42.51
N ASN A 94 8.80 6.42 41.70
CA ASN A 94 7.42 6.88 41.47
C ASN A 94 6.82 6.26 40.19
N TYR A 95 7.63 6.11 39.16
CA TYR A 95 7.22 5.62 37.86
C TYR A 95 8.26 4.67 37.26
N MET A 96 7.82 3.90 36.28
CA MET A 96 8.66 3.02 35.48
C MET A 96 8.34 3.21 34.01
N ASP A 97 9.34 3.18 33.13
CA ASP A 97 9.13 3.21 31.70
C ASP A 97 8.28 2.02 31.24
N VAL A 98 7.41 2.24 30.25
CA VAL A 98 6.52 1.20 29.72
C VAL A 98 7.30 0.18 28.91
N SER A 99 8.23 0.65 28.07
CA SER A 99 9.04 -0.18 27.19
C SER A 99 10.33 0.55 26.78
N PRO A 100 11.43 -0.15 26.51
CA PRO A 100 12.64 0.45 25.94
C PRO A 100 12.39 1.17 24.60
N LYS A 101 11.40 0.74 23.84
CA LYS A 101 10.99 1.37 22.56
C LYS A 101 10.44 2.79 22.71
N GLN A 102 10.06 3.16 23.90
CA GLN A 102 9.51 4.49 24.23
C GLN A 102 10.47 5.65 23.92
N ILE A 103 11.77 5.38 23.91
CA ILE A 103 12.81 6.40 23.72
C ILE A 103 13.02 6.72 22.22
N VAL A 104 12.80 5.75 21.35
CA VAL A 104 13.11 5.82 19.92
C VAL A 104 11.88 6.03 19.05
N SER A 105 12.10 6.51 17.83
CA SER A 105 11.03 6.62 16.81
C SER A 105 10.63 5.26 16.25
N VAL A 106 9.55 5.24 15.46
CA VAL A 106 9.07 4.03 14.80
C VAL A 106 10.15 3.40 13.91
N ALA A 107 10.84 4.19 13.09
CA ALA A 107 11.88 3.68 12.21
C ALA A 107 13.05 3.08 12.99
N ALA A 108 13.53 3.76 14.02
CA ALA A 108 14.60 3.24 14.88
C ALA A 108 14.16 2.00 15.69
N SER A 109 12.89 1.90 16.07
CA SER A 109 12.36 0.74 16.80
C SER A 109 12.28 -0.54 15.98
N LEU A 110 12.38 -0.46 14.67
CA LEU A 110 12.40 -1.60 13.74
C LEU A 110 13.80 -2.21 13.56
N ILE A 111 14.85 -1.57 14.10
CA ILE A 111 16.23 -2.06 14.00
C ILE A 111 16.48 -3.09 15.11
N PRO A 112 16.73 -4.37 14.78
CA PRO A 112 17.10 -5.36 15.77
C PRO A 112 18.52 -5.09 16.29
N PHE A 113 18.79 -5.43 17.55
CA PHE A 113 20.09 -5.19 18.19
C PHE A 113 20.58 -3.72 18.13
N LEU A 114 19.65 -2.77 18.19
CA LEU A 114 19.94 -1.35 18.13
C LEU A 114 20.93 -0.90 19.22
N GLU A 115 20.87 -1.50 20.38
CA GLU A 115 21.76 -1.23 21.52
C GLU A 115 23.24 -1.60 21.26
N HIS A 116 23.51 -2.41 20.25
CA HIS A 116 24.86 -2.82 19.86
C HIS A 116 25.41 -2.01 18.67
N ASP A 117 24.67 -1.05 18.19
CA ASP A 117 25.07 -0.18 17.08
C ASP A 117 25.42 1.23 17.56
N ASP A 118 26.42 1.82 16.93
CA ASP A 118 26.73 3.23 17.13
C ASP A 118 25.57 4.13 16.66
N ALA A 119 25.33 5.22 17.38
CA ALA A 119 24.22 6.13 17.09
C ALA A 119 24.26 6.72 15.66
N ASN A 120 25.45 7.02 15.14
CA ASN A 120 25.59 7.52 13.78
C ASN A 120 25.15 6.50 12.74
N ARG A 121 25.44 5.21 12.96
CA ARG A 121 25.03 4.14 12.06
C ARG A 121 23.55 3.79 12.20
N ALA A 122 23.02 3.84 13.39
CA ALA A 122 21.59 3.70 13.63
C ALA A 122 20.79 4.82 12.95
N LEU A 123 21.30 6.07 12.96
CA LEU A 123 20.72 7.19 12.22
C LEU A 123 20.66 6.91 10.71
N MET A 124 21.76 6.44 10.14
CA MET A 124 21.79 6.07 8.72
C MET A 124 20.83 4.91 8.42
N GLY A 125 20.80 3.89 9.26
CA GLY A 125 19.90 2.76 9.13
C GLY A 125 18.43 3.15 9.17
N SER A 126 18.02 3.96 10.13
CA SER A 126 16.64 4.45 10.25
C SER A 126 16.21 5.31 9.05
N ASN A 127 17.11 6.17 8.55
CA ASN A 127 16.86 6.98 7.37
C ASN A 127 16.71 6.13 6.10
N MET A 128 17.55 5.09 5.93
CA MET A 128 17.50 4.22 4.76
C MET A 128 16.28 3.29 4.75
N GLN A 129 15.76 2.84 5.89
CA GLN A 129 14.51 2.11 5.96
C GLN A 129 13.34 2.87 5.32
N ARG A 130 13.30 4.19 5.49
CA ARG A 130 12.27 5.05 4.88
C ARG A 130 12.40 5.21 3.36
N GLN A 131 13.54 4.82 2.78
CA GLN A 131 13.82 4.87 1.35
C GLN A 131 13.66 3.51 0.66
N ALA A 132 13.23 2.48 1.39
CA ALA A 132 13.05 1.15 0.84
C ALA A 132 11.97 1.12 -0.24
N VAL A 133 12.31 0.53 -1.39
CA VAL A 133 11.38 0.36 -2.52
C VAL A 133 10.64 -0.96 -2.37
N PRO A 134 9.30 -0.98 -2.53
CA PRO A 134 8.53 -2.22 -2.51
C PRO A 134 9.01 -3.20 -3.57
N THR A 135 9.30 -4.43 -3.18
CA THR A 135 9.71 -5.51 -4.07
C THR A 135 8.49 -6.23 -4.65
N LEU A 136 8.69 -6.97 -5.75
CA LEU A 136 7.64 -7.76 -6.40
C LEU A 136 7.02 -8.79 -5.44
N ARG A 137 7.87 -9.45 -4.66
CA ARG A 137 7.48 -10.33 -3.56
C ARG A 137 8.05 -9.77 -2.28
N SER A 138 7.19 -9.47 -1.32
CA SER A 138 7.61 -9.09 0.02
C SER A 138 7.90 -10.35 0.84
N GLU A 139 8.89 -10.29 1.70
CA GLU A 139 9.27 -11.35 2.63
C GLU A 139 9.46 -10.75 4.01
N ALA A 140 8.73 -11.30 5.00
CA ALA A 140 8.85 -10.84 6.38
C ALA A 140 10.26 -11.13 6.93
N PRO A 141 10.86 -10.22 7.70
CA PRO A 141 12.19 -10.41 8.24
C PRO A 141 12.22 -11.61 9.22
N LEU A 142 13.27 -12.44 9.14
CA LEU A 142 13.49 -13.54 10.09
C LEU A 142 13.80 -13.01 11.50
N VAL A 143 14.52 -11.89 11.57
CA VAL A 143 14.86 -11.22 12.83
C VAL A 143 14.10 -9.90 12.89
N GLY A 144 13.19 -9.79 13.82
CA GLY A 144 12.36 -8.60 14.02
C GLY A 144 12.35 -8.13 15.46
N THR A 145 11.73 -6.98 15.68
CA THR A 145 11.60 -6.34 17.00
C THR A 145 10.20 -6.46 17.60
N GLY A 146 9.26 -7.05 16.85
CA GLY A 146 7.84 -7.12 17.21
C GLY A 146 7.05 -5.83 16.91
N MET A 147 7.70 -4.81 16.34
CA MET A 147 7.02 -3.58 15.88
C MET A 147 6.51 -3.68 14.45
N GLU A 148 6.92 -4.69 13.70
CA GLU A 148 6.58 -4.85 12.29
C GLU A 148 5.08 -4.96 12.08
N ARG A 149 4.40 -5.75 12.90
CA ARG A 149 2.94 -5.96 12.79
C ARG A 149 2.12 -4.71 13.17
N PRO A 150 2.33 -4.07 14.31
CA PRO A 150 1.65 -2.82 14.64
C PRO A 150 1.88 -1.72 13.60
N VAL A 151 3.10 -1.57 13.10
CA VAL A 151 3.44 -0.57 12.08
C VAL A 151 2.71 -0.84 10.76
N ALA A 152 2.66 -2.08 10.30
CA ALA A 152 1.94 -2.46 9.09
C ALA A 152 0.43 -2.17 9.20
N ILE A 153 -0.18 -2.47 10.34
CA ILE A 153 -1.61 -2.23 10.60
C ILE A 153 -1.90 -0.73 10.66
N ASP A 154 -1.14 0.02 11.45
CA ASP A 154 -1.38 1.44 11.70
C ASP A 154 -1.04 2.32 10.49
N SER A 155 -0.17 1.87 9.60
CA SER A 155 0.16 2.58 8.36
C SER A 155 -1.00 2.66 7.36
N GLY A 156 -2.02 1.79 7.51
CA GLY A 156 -3.16 1.73 6.61
C GLY A 156 -2.88 1.13 5.23
N VAL A 157 -1.70 0.54 5.00
CA VAL A 157 -1.38 -0.16 3.74
C VAL A 157 -2.04 -1.53 3.67
N THR A 158 -2.31 -2.15 4.83
CA THR A 158 -3.06 -3.40 4.96
C THR A 158 -4.55 -3.12 5.13
N VAL A 159 -5.38 -4.04 4.66
CA VAL A 159 -6.82 -4.00 4.90
C VAL A 159 -7.12 -4.76 6.18
N VAL A 160 -7.75 -4.09 7.13
CA VAL A 160 -8.05 -4.61 8.46
C VAL A 160 -9.55 -4.74 8.65
N ALA A 161 -9.98 -5.82 9.31
CA ALA A 161 -11.38 -6.07 9.63
C ALA A 161 -11.92 -5.01 10.59
N ARG A 162 -13.01 -4.35 10.20
CA ARG A 162 -13.70 -3.35 11.02
C ARG A 162 -14.53 -4.01 12.12
N ARG A 163 -15.13 -5.14 11.80
CA ARG A 163 -15.98 -5.97 12.67
C ARG A 163 -15.63 -7.43 12.49
N GLY A 164 -15.88 -8.24 13.49
CA GLY A 164 -15.71 -9.69 13.42
C GLY A 164 -16.81 -10.36 12.58
N GLY A 165 -16.47 -11.51 12.01
CA GLY A 165 -17.41 -12.21 11.15
C GLY A 165 -16.84 -13.43 10.45
N VAL A 166 -17.53 -13.87 9.42
CA VAL A 166 -17.11 -14.96 8.55
C VAL A 166 -16.94 -14.42 7.12
N VAL A 167 -15.85 -14.78 6.49
CA VAL A 167 -15.57 -14.40 5.11
C VAL A 167 -16.53 -15.16 4.18
N ASP A 168 -17.40 -14.43 3.50
CA ASP A 168 -18.40 -14.99 2.59
C ASP A 168 -17.82 -15.29 1.21
N SER A 169 -17.13 -14.31 0.63
CA SER A 169 -16.47 -14.45 -0.66
C SER A 169 -15.21 -13.62 -0.76
N VAL A 170 -14.25 -14.10 -1.54
CA VAL A 170 -12.96 -13.42 -1.80
C VAL A 170 -12.69 -13.46 -3.29
N ASP A 171 -12.39 -12.31 -3.86
CA ASP A 171 -11.80 -12.21 -5.18
C ASP A 171 -10.59 -11.26 -5.17
N ALA A 172 -9.93 -11.09 -6.30
CA ALA A 172 -8.74 -10.27 -6.40
C ALA A 172 -8.99 -8.77 -6.09
N SER A 173 -10.24 -8.31 -6.25
CA SER A 173 -10.63 -6.90 -6.11
C SER A 173 -11.45 -6.61 -4.86
N ARG A 174 -11.99 -7.64 -4.21
CA ARG A 174 -12.99 -7.48 -3.15
C ARG A 174 -12.98 -8.63 -2.16
N ILE A 175 -13.17 -8.30 -0.89
CA ILE A 175 -13.43 -9.26 0.20
C ILE A 175 -14.79 -8.91 0.79
N VAL A 176 -15.67 -9.89 0.91
CA VAL A 176 -16.99 -9.75 1.52
C VAL A 176 -17.01 -10.52 2.82
N VAL A 177 -17.33 -9.84 3.90
CA VAL A 177 -17.41 -10.41 5.25
C VAL A 177 -18.82 -10.30 5.78
N ARG A 178 -19.40 -11.43 6.17
CA ARG A 178 -20.65 -11.47 6.92
C ARG A 178 -20.33 -11.26 8.40
N VAL A 179 -20.82 -10.15 8.92
CA VAL A 179 -20.55 -9.72 10.30
C VAL A 179 -21.32 -10.59 11.28
N ASN A 180 -20.72 -10.86 12.45
CA ASN A 180 -21.38 -11.57 13.53
C ASN A 180 -22.60 -10.79 14.06
N ASP A 181 -23.64 -11.49 14.45
CA ASP A 181 -24.87 -10.86 14.95
C ASP A 181 -24.63 -10.01 16.21
N ASP A 182 -23.66 -10.38 17.04
CA ASP A 182 -23.29 -9.66 18.27
C ASP A 182 -22.64 -8.28 18.00
N GLU A 183 -22.00 -8.11 16.85
CA GLU A 183 -21.35 -6.86 16.43
C GLU A 183 -22.18 -6.03 15.46
N THR A 184 -23.41 -6.47 15.17
CA THR A 184 -24.30 -5.79 14.23
C THR A 184 -25.48 -5.18 14.96
N THR A 185 -25.73 -3.88 14.74
CA THR A 185 -26.97 -3.24 15.21
C THR A 185 -28.07 -3.35 14.14
N ALA A 186 -29.33 -3.27 14.57
CA ALA A 186 -30.47 -3.29 13.64
C ALA A 186 -30.41 -2.16 12.59
N ALA A 187 -29.60 -1.14 12.85
CA ALA A 187 -29.41 0.01 11.97
C ALA A 187 -28.27 -0.13 10.95
N GLU A 188 -27.42 -1.17 11.01
CA GLU A 188 -26.25 -1.34 10.16
C GLU A 188 -26.41 -2.54 9.20
N PRO A 189 -25.79 -2.52 8.00
CA PRO A 189 -25.74 -3.71 7.15
C PRO A 189 -24.94 -4.81 7.83
N GLY A 190 -25.37 -6.06 7.67
CA GLY A 190 -24.70 -7.24 8.22
C GLY A 190 -23.55 -7.75 7.39
N VAL A 191 -23.19 -7.03 6.35
CA VAL A 191 -22.07 -7.37 5.47
C VAL A 191 -21.15 -6.17 5.34
N ASP A 192 -19.86 -6.43 5.50
CA ASP A 192 -18.79 -5.47 5.20
C ASP A 192 -18.13 -5.84 3.87
N ILE A 193 -18.02 -4.85 2.99
CA ILE A 193 -17.37 -5.01 1.69
C ILE A 193 -16.04 -4.23 1.73
N TYR A 194 -14.93 -4.94 1.51
CA TYR A 194 -13.59 -4.38 1.44
C TYR A 194 -13.10 -4.41 -0.01
N ASN A 195 -12.96 -3.24 -0.62
CA ASN A 195 -12.40 -3.12 -1.96
C ASN A 195 -10.88 -3.03 -1.88
N LEU A 196 -10.19 -3.85 -2.68
CA LEU A 196 -8.74 -3.91 -2.73
C LEU A 196 -8.20 -3.00 -3.83
N THR A 197 -7.15 -2.26 -3.51
CA THR A 197 -6.43 -1.43 -4.49
C THR A 197 -5.52 -2.31 -5.34
N LYS A 198 -5.67 -2.25 -6.66
CA LYS A 198 -4.93 -3.08 -7.60
C LYS A 198 -4.07 -2.23 -8.53
N TYR A 199 -2.76 -2.46 -8.53
CA TYR A 199 -1.78 -1.92 -9.48
C TYR A 199 -1.94 -0.41 -9.74
N THR A 200 -2.06 0.37 -8.69
CA THR A 200 -2.11 1.83 -8.80
C THR A 200 -0.73 2.45 -8.60
N ARG A 201 -0.52 3.59 -9.24
CA ARG A 201 0.72 4.36 -9.11
C ARG A 201 0.73 5.12 -7.77
N SER A 202 1.83 5.01 -7.02
CA SER A 202 2.10 5.88 -5.86
C SER A 202 2.73 7.21 -6.31
N ASN A 203 2.85 8.17 -5.38
CA ASN A 203 3.52 9.45 -5.65
C ASN A 203 5.00 9.29 -6.05
N GLN A 204 5.65 8.20 -5.65
CA GLN A 204 7.04 7.85 -5.97
C GLN A 204 7.16 6.88 -7.15
N ASN A 205 6.12 6.74 -7.96
CA ASN A 205 6.05 5.81 -9.10
C ASN A 205 6.12 4.32 -8.74
N THR A 206 6.01 3.96 -7.48
CA THR A 206 5.98 2.57 -7.05
C THR A 206 4.59 1.96 -7.25
N CYS A 207 4.52 0.64 -7.40
CA CYS A 207 3.27 -0.08 -7.55
C CYS A 207 2.59 -0.30 -6.21
N ILE A 208 1.33 0.11 -6.08
CA ILE A 208 0.47 -0.22 -4.95
C ILE A 208 -0.46 -1.34 -5.38
N ASN A 209 -0.33 -2.50 -4.74
CA ASN A 209 -1.17 -3.66 -5.00
C ASN A 209 -1.49 -4.37 -3.69
N GLN A 210 -2.78 -4.63 -3.44
CA GLN A 210 -3.24 -5.35 -2.26
C GLN A 210 -3.62 -6.79 -2.63
N ARG A 211 -3.21 -7.74 -1.80
CA ARG A 211 -3.46 -9.18 -1.99
C ARG A 211 -4.25 -9.73 -0.80
N PRO A 212 -5.37 -10.44 -1.02
CA PRO A 212 -6.11 -11.07 0.06
C PRO A 212 -5.28 -12.18 0.73
N LEU A 213 -5.38 -12.28 2.05
CA LEU A 213 -4.77 -13.34 2.88
C LEU A 213 -5.78 -14.39 3.30
N VAL A 214 -7.06 -14.02 3.36
CA VAL A 214 -8.14 -14.86 3.86
C VAL A 214 -8.79 -15.64 2.73
N ASN A 215 -9.40 -16.77 3.10
CA ASN A 215 -10.20 -17.60 2.20
C ASN A 215 -11.68 -17.54 2.59
N ALA A 216 -12.56 -17.91 1.66
CA ALA A 216 -13.98 -18.03 1.95
C ALA A 216 -14.22 -19.08 3.04
N GLY A 217 -15.02 -18.73 4.04
CA GLY A 217 -15.32 -19.56 5.22
C GLY A 217 -14.43 -19.28 6.45
N ASP A 218 -13.37 -18.47 6.33
CA ASP A 218 -12.52 -18.14 7.47
C ASP A 218 -13.29 -17.28 8.50
N HIS A 219 -13.08 -17.58 9.77
CA HIS A 219 -13.56 -16.74 10.88
C HIS A 219 -12.53 -15.67 11.18
N ILE A 220 -12.98 -14.43 11.24
CA ILE A 220 -12.16 -13.27 11.52
C ILE A 220 -12.67 -12.51 12.74
N ALA A 221 -11.74 -11.94 13.49
CA ALA A 221 -12.03 -11.02 14.59
C ALA A 221 -11.81 -9.56 14.13
N ARG A 222 -12.40 -8.63 14.87
CA ARG A 222 -12.13 -7.21 14.66
C ARG A 222 -10.64 -6.92 14.84
N GLY A 223 -10.03 -6.26 13.86
CA GLY A 223 -8.61 -5.91 13.86
C GLY A 223 -7.70 -6.92 13.14
N ASP A 224 -8.24 -8.05 12.68
CA ASP A 224 -7.47 -8.99 11.87
C ASP A 224 -7.14 -8.42 10.49
N VAL A 225 -5.96 -8.76 9.98
CA VAL A 225 -5.53 -8.35 8.64
C VAL A 225 -6.16 -9.24 7.59
N LEU A 226 -6.91 -8.63 6.67
CA LEU A 226 -7.61 -9.32 5.58
C LEU A 226 -6.79 -9.38 4.30
N ALA A 227 -6.02 -8.33 4.02
CA ALA A 227 -5.19 -8.24 2.82
C ALA A 227 -3.87 -7.52 3.10
N ASP A 228 -2.80 -8.01 2.49
CA ASP A 228 -1.49 -7.37 2.49
C ASP A 228 -1.43 -6.24 1.45
N GLY A 229 -0.70 -5.18 1.81
CA GLY A 229 -0.37 -4.08 0.91
C GLY A 229 1.07 -4.18 0.36
N PRO A 230 1.59 -3.11 -0.23
CA PRO A 230 2.98 -3.04 -0.63
C PRO A 230 3.91 -3.14 0.59
N SER A 231 5.04 -3.82 0.44
CA SER A 231 6.02 -4.05 1.51
C SER A 231 5.44 -4.67 2.79
N THR A 232 4.45 -5.53 2.66
CA THR A 232 3.88 -6.30 3.78
C THR A 232 3.79 -7.78 3.42
N ASP A 233 3.96 -8.64 4.42
CA ASP A 233 3.84 -10.10 4.29
C ASP A 233 3.14 -10.65 5.53
N LEU A 234 1.99 -11.32 5.33
CA LEU A 234 1.13 -11.87 6.39
C LEU A 234 0.79 -10.84 7.50
N GLY A 235 0.57 -9.60 7.13
CA GLY A 235 0.27 -8.51 8.03
C GLY A 235 1.47 -7.93 8.78
N GLU A 236 2.69 -8.34 8.46
CA GLU A 236 3.93 -7.79 9.00
C GLU A 236 4.65 -6.93 7.97
N LEU A 237 5.35 -5.91 8.44
CA LEU A 237 6.15 -5.03 7.59
C LEU A 237 7.35 -5.80 7.01
N ALA A 238 7.46 -5.81 5.68
CA ALA A 238 8.48 -6.52 4.93
C ALA A 238 9.14 -5.56 3.92
N LEU A 239 10.16 -4.82 4.37
CA LEU A 239 10.82 -3.79 3.55
C LEU A 239 11.85 -4.33 2.57
N GLY A 240 12.25 -5.60 2.69
CA GLY A 240 13.32 -6.20 1.89
C GLY A 240 13.20 -7.71 1.79
N GLN A 241 14.34 -8.36 1.68
CA GLN A 241 14.47 -9.81 1.50
C GLN A 241 15.47 -10.40 2.50
N ASN A 242 15.25 -11.64 2.92
CA ASN A 242 16.20 -12.37 3.75
C ASN A 242 17.25 -13.05 2.87
N MET A 243 18.53 -12.74 3.12
CA MET A 243 19.64 -13.20 2.30
C MET A 243 20.66 -13.95 3.14
N LEU A 244 21.28 -14.97 2.57
CA LEU A 244 22.43 -15.62 3.18
C LEU A 244 23.68 -14.80 2.90
N VAL A 245 24.28 -14.25 3.96
CA VAL A 245 25.39 -13.29 3.88
C VAL A 245 26.68 -13.95 4.35
N ALA A 246 27.79 -13.71 3.65
CA ALA A 246 29.14 -14.02 4.11
C ALA A 246 29.94 -12.73 4.28
N PHE A 247 30.66 -12.62 5.42
CA PHE A 247 31.62 -11.56 5.67
C PHE A 247 33.03 -12.07 5.35
N MET A 248 33.49 -11.80 4.15
CA MET A 248 34.82 -12.20 3.69
C MET A 248 35.30 -11.32 2.54
N PRO A 249 36.61 -11.07 2.38
CA PRO A 249 37.13 -10.42 1.18
C PRO A 249 36.98 -11.38 -0.02
N TRP A 250 36.59 -10.84 -1.18
CA TRP A 250 36.44 -11.65 -2.39
C TRP A 250 37.03 -10.92 -3.60
N ASN A 251 38.23 -11.31 -4.02
CA ASN A 251 38.94 -10.83 -5.22
C ASN A 251 38.93 -9.29 -5.42
N GLY A 252 38.77 -8.51 -4.36
CA GLY A 252 38.70 -7.05 -4.42
C GLY A 252 37.37 -6.48 -4.88
N TYR A 253 36.39 -7.29 -5.32
CA TYR A 253 35.09 -6.80 -5.81
C TYR A 253 34.17 -6.31 -4.71
N ASN A 254 34.50 -6.56 -3.44
CA ASN A 254 33.79 -6.02 -2.28
C ASN A 254 34.65 -5.04 -1.47
N PHE A 255 35.60 -4.38 -2.13
CA PHE A 255 36.43 -3.36 -1.50
C PHE A 255 35.57 -2.18 -1.00
N GLU A 256 35.87 -1.71 0.21
CA GLU A 256 35.09 -0.68 0.92
C GLU A 256 33.61 -1.08 1.06
N ASP A 257 32.70 -0.29 0.50
CA ASP A 257 31.24 -0.47 0.57
C ASP A 257 30.64 -1.19 -0.64
N SER A 258 31.49 -1.81 -1.47
CA SER A 258 31.02 -2.58 -2.61
C SER A 258 30.40 -3.91 -2.16
N ILE A 259 29.32 -4.27 -2.80
CA ILE A 259 28.54 -5.48 -2.51
C ILE A 259 28.64 -6.43 -3.68
N LEU A 260 28.95 -7.69 -3.40
CA LEU A 260 28.90 -8.78 -4.36
C LEU A 260 27.62 -9.57 -4.16
N ILE A 261 26.86 -9.79 -5.22
CA ILE A 261 25.64 -10.60 -5.19
C ILE A 261 25.71 -11.79 -6.14
N SER A 262 24.99 -12.85 -5.77
CA SER A 262 24.83 -14.05 -6.59
C SER A 262 23.83 -13.81 -7.73
N GLU A 263 24.06 -14.41 -8.88
CA GLU A 263 23.11 -14.43 -9.99
C GLU A 263 21.75 -15.03 -9.61
N ARG A 264 21.72 -15.96 -8.64
CA ARG A 264 20.49 -16.54 -8.11
C ARG A 264 19.51 -15.48 -7.60
N VAL A 265 20.01 -14.41 -6.99
CA VAL A 265 19.19 -13.29 -6.50
C VAL A 265 18.41 -12.63 -7.62
N VAL A 266 19.05 -12.48 -8.79
CA VAL A 266 18.42 -11.89 -9.98
C VAL A 266 17.48 -12.89 -10.65
N GLN A 267 17.86 -14.16 -10.74
CA GLN A 267 17.05 -15.22 -11.35
C GLN A 267 15.75 -15.48 -10.58
N GLU A 268 15.79 -15.42 -9.25
CA GLU A 268 14.63 -15.59 -8.38
C GLU A 268 13.78 -14.31 -8.23
N ASP A 269 14.13 -13.23 -8.95
CA ASP A 269 13.44 -11.92 -8.87
C ASP A 269 13.32 -11.37 -7.43
N ARG A 270 14.28 -11.59 -6.56
CA ARG A 270 14.16 -11.25 -5.14
C ARG A 270 14.04 -9.74 -4.88
N PHE A 271 14.87 -8.93 -5.53
CA PHE A 271 14.83 -7.47 -5.42
C PHE A 271 14.23 -6.78 -6.64
N THR A 272 13.51 -7.51 -7.46
CA THR A 272 12.82 -6.94 -8.61
C THR A 272 11.67 -6.06 -8.16
N THR A 273 11.55 -4.89 -8.77
CA THR A 273 10.53 -3.88 -8.45
C THR A 273 9.69 -3.57 -9.67
N ILE A 274 8.43 -3.18 -9.43
CA ILE A 274 7.54 -2.67 -10.48
C ILE A 274 7.37 -1.17 -10.26
N HIS A 275 7.69 -0.39 -11.27
CA HIS A 275 7.46 1.04 -11.30
C HIS A 275 6.37 1.36 -12.32
N ILE A 276 5.43 2.23 -11.93
CA ILE A 276 4.38 2.71 -12.81
C ILE A 276 4.71 4.17 -13.14
N GLU A 277 5.13 4.39 -14.39
CA GLU A 277 5.48 5.72 -14.89
C GLU A 277 4.28 6.34 -15.59
N GLU A 278 4.01 7.61 -15.31
CA GLU A 278 2.98 8.39 -15.98
C GLU A 278 3.62 9.28 -17.03
N LEU A 279 3.25 9.06 -18.28
CA LEU A 279 3.68 9.89 -19.43
C LEU A 279 2.47 10.66 -19.95
N THR A 280 2.60 11.98 -20.06
CA THR A 280 1.49 12.87 -20.42
C THR A 280 1.74 13.53 -21.75
N CYS A 281 0.78 13.44 -22.67
CA CYS A 281 0.74 14.17 -23.93
C CYS A 281 -0.38 15.21 -23.87
N VAL A 282 -0.05 16.45 -24.20
CA VAL A 282 -0.99 17.57 -24.19
C VAL A 282 -1.12 18.14 -25.60
N ALA A 283 -2.34 18.22 -26.11
CA ALA A 283 -2.66 18.93 -27.35
C ALA A 283 -3.16 20.33 -27.02
N ARG A 284 -2.46 21.34 -27.53
CA ARG A 284 -2.75 22.75 -27.27
C ARG A 284 -3.27 23.46 -28.50
N ASP A 285 -4.00 24.52 -28.29
CA ASP A 285 -4.35 25.45 -29.36
C ASP A 285 -3.19 26.42 -29.58
N THR A 286 -2.64 26.44 -30.80
CA THR A 286 -1.53 27.31 -31.18
C THR A 286 -1.97 28.38 -32.18
N LYS A 287 -1.19 29.45 -32.31
CA LYS A 287 -1.47 30.55 -33.25
C LYS A 287 -1.51 30.09 -34.73
N LEU A 288 -0.89 28.96 -35.06
CA LEU A 288 -0.84 28.38 -36.40
C LEU A 288 -1.93 27.33 -36.67
N GLY A 289 -2.73 27.03 -35.66
CA GLY A 289 -3.76 25.99 -35.66
C GLY A 289 -3.70 25.13 -34.43
N SER A 290 -4.71 24.32 -34.18
CA SER A 290 -4.76 23.38 -33.06
C SER A 290 -3.86 22.18 -33.31
N GLU A 291 -3.16 21.72 -32.26
CA GLU A 291 -2.47 20.43 -32.29
C GLU A 291 -3.50 19.31 -32.26
N GLU A 292 -3.22 18.24 -33.01
CA GLU A 292 -4.12 17.09 -33.13
C GLU A 292 -3.43 15.81 -32.66
N ILE A 293 -4.18 14.98 -31.93
CA ILE A 293 -3.77 13.63 -31.57
C ILE A 293 -4.36 12.68 -32.60
N THR A 294 -3.49 12.07 -33.40
CA THR A 294 -3.88 11.20 -34.53
C THR A 294 -2.86 10.10 -34.76
N GLY A 295 -3.29 8.99 -35.38
CA GLY A 295 -2.40 7.92 -35.86
C GLY A 295 -1.75 8.23 -37.21
N ASP A 296 -2.21 9.25 -37.92
CA ASP A 296 -1.62 9.68 -39.20
C ASP A 296 -0.44 10.63 -38.96
N ILE A 297 0.73 10.03 -38.79
CA ILE A 297 1.97 10.74 -38.45
C ILE A 297 2.88 10.74 -39.69
N PRO A 298 3.35 11.92 -40.13
CA PRO A 298 4.22 12.00 -41.28
C PRO A 298 5.59 11.36 -41.04
N ASN A 299 6.15 10.69 -42.05
CA ASN A 299 7.49 10.08 -42.03
C ASN A 299 7.71 8.98 -41.00
N VAL A 300 6.67 8.25 -40.62
CA VAL A 300 6.72 7.11 -39.69
C VAL A 300 6.28 5.85 -40.45
N GLY A 301 7.05 4.78 -40.33
CA GLY A 301 6.74 3.50 -40.95
C GLY A 301 5.62 2.73 -40.25
N ASP A 302 4.92 1.87 -40.96
CA ASP A 302 3.77 1.09 -40.45
C ASP A 302 4.11 0.22 -39.22
N THR A 303 5.34 -0.26 -39.11
CA THR A 303 5.81 -1.04 -37.98
C THR A 303 5.83 -0.25 -36.68
N ALA A 304 6.13 1.04 -36.73
CA ALA A 304 6.10 1.93 -35.55
C ALA A 304 4.67 2.31 -35.16
N LEU A 305 3.74 2.29 -36.12
CA LEU A 305 2.31 2.58 -35.89
C LEU A 305 1.51 1.35 -35.46
N ALA A 306 2.06 0.14 -35.59
CA ALA A 306 1.36 -1.11 -35.27
C ALA A 306 0.88 -1.24 -33.82
N LYS A 307 1.49 -0.47 -32.90
CA LYS A 307 1.11 -0.44 -31.45
C LYS A 307 0.10 0.65 -31.12
N LEU A 308 -0.29 1.47 -32.10
CA LEU A 308 -1.27 2.54 -31.93
C LEU A 308 -2.64 2.10 -32.45
N ASP A 309 -3.69 2.65 -31.86
CA ASP A 309 -5.04 2.51 -32.35
C ASP A 309 -5.38 3.55 -33.44
N GLU A 310 -6.61 3.55 -33.93
CA GLU A 310 -7.07 4.50 -34.95
C GLU A 310 -7.00 5.97 -34.45
N ALA A 311 -7.08 6.20 -33.15
CA ALA A 311 -6.94 7.53 -32.56
C ALA A 311 -5.48 7.95 -32.33
N GLY A 312 -4.52 7.08 -32.65
CA GLY A 312 -3.09 7.36 -32.48
C GLY A 312 -2.58 7.17 -31.05
N ILE A 313 -3.29 6.43 -30.22
CA ILE A 313 -2.93 6.15 -28.83
C ILE A 313 -2.55 4.68 -28.70
N ALA A 314 -1.49 4.38 -27.95
CA ALA A 314 -1.08 3.00 -27.68
C ALA A 314 -2.21 2.22 -26.97
N PHE A 315 -2.43 0.98 -27.39
CA PHE A 315 -3.45 0.15 -26.77
C PHE A 315 -2.94 -0.47 -25.47
N ILE A 316 -3.87 -0.74 -24.56
CA ILE A 316 -3.58 -1.38 -23.28
C ILE A 316 -3.05 -2.78 -23.51
N GLY A 317 -1.94 -3.14 -22.85
CA GLY A 317 -1.25 -4.42 -23.02
C GLY A 317 -0.13 -4.37 -24.06
N ALA A 318 0.08 -3.25 -24.77
CA ALA A 318 1.19 -3.11 -25.71
C ALA A 318 2.53 -3.09 -24.96
N GLU A 319 3.46 -3.95 -25.41
CA GLU A 319 4.85 -3.90 -24.98
C GLU A 319 5.59 -2.84 -25.78
N VAL A 320 6.14 -1.85 -25.09
CA VAL A 320 6.83 -0.71 -25.69
C VAL A 320 8.28 -0.66 -25.23
N ARG A 321 9.14 -0.21 -26.14
CA ARG A 321 10.57 -0.03 -25.91
C ARG A 321 10.94 1.44 -26.09
N ALA A 322 12.14 1.79 -25.64
CA ALA A 322 12.67 3.14 -25.81
C ALA A 322 12.57 3.60 -27.28
N GLY A 323 12.00 4.77 -27.49
CA GLY A 323 11.78 5.35 -28.83
C GLY A 323 10.45 5.01 -29.50
N ASP A 324 9.68 4.03 -29.02
CA ASP A 324 8.35 3.72 -29.55
C ASP A 324 7.37 4.87 -29.29
N ILE A 325 6.42 5.05 -30.18
CA ILE A 325 5.39 6.09 -30.07
C ILE A 325 4.29 5.59 -29.12
N LEU A 326 3.96 6.40 -28.13
CA LEU A 326 2.85 6.13 -27.20
C LEU A 326 1.58 6.88 -27.59
N VAL A 327 1.73 8.15 -27.99
CA VAL A 327 0.65 8.99 -28.44
C VAL A 327 1.12 9.76 -29.66
N GLY A 328 0.46 9.54 -30.78
CA GLY A 328 0.72 10.27 -32.02
C GLY A 328 0.15 11.68 -31.92
N LYS A 329 0.98 12.69 -32.06
CA LYS A 329 0.60 14.09 -32.09
C LYS A 329 1.26 14.82 -33.22
N VAL A 330 0.51 15.65 -33.93
CA VAL A 330 0.99 16.48 -34.99
C VAL A 330 0.73 17.95 -34.69
N THR A 331 1.69 18.78 -34.98
CA THR A 331 1.62 20.24 -34.77
C THR A 331 1.66 20.95 -36.13
N PRO A 332 0.76 21.91 -36.45
CA PRO A 332 0.79 22.66 -37.67
C PRO A 332 2.11 23.43 -37.83
N LYS A 333 2.70 23.41 -39.05
CA LYS A 333 3.89 24.17 -39.38
C LYS A 333 3.52 25.51 -40.02
N GLY A 334 4.19 26.58 -39.62
CA GLY A 334 4.17 27.85 -40.34
C GLY A 334 5.06 27.82 -41.57
N GLU A 335 4.75 28.63 -42.57
CA GLU A 335 5.53 28.72 -43.84
C GLU A 335 7.03 29.00 -43.64
N THR A 336 7.39 29.65 -42.53
CA THR A 336 8.79 29.97 -42.18
C THR A 336 9.58 28.77 -41.64
N GLN A 337 8.92 27.69 -41.25
CA GLN A 337 9.53 26.49 -40.64
C GLN A 337 9.76 25.35 -41.66
N LEU A 338 9.36 25.53 -42.92
CA LEU A 338 9.60 24.56 -43.99
C LEU A 338 11.09 24.56 -44.38
N THR A 339 11.69 23.38 -44.45
CA THR A 339 13.04 23.24 -44.98
C THR A 339 13.06 23.63 -46.48
N PRO A 340 14.22 24.05 -47.02
CA PRO A 340 14.32 24.36 -48.45
C PRO A 340 13.87 23.20 -49.35
N GLU A 341 14.11 21.97 -48.93
CA GLU A 341 13.71 20.75 -49.63
C GLU A 341 12.19 20.56 -49.62
N GLU A 342 11.54 20.79 -48.46
CA GLU A 342 10.07 20.73 -48.32
C GLU A 342 9.41 21.85 -49.16
N LYS A 343 9.99 23.05 -49.21
CA LYS A 343 9.50 24.15 -50.08
C LYS A 343 9.58 23.80 -51.55
N LEU A 344 10.66 23.11 -51.96
CA LEU A 344 10.83 22.65 -53.32
C LEU A 344 9.86 21.54 -53.69
N LEU A 345 9.67 20.56 -52.81
CA LEU A 345 8.68 19.48 -52.95
C LEU A 345 7.25 20.02 -53.05
N ARG A 346 6.90 21.03 -52.23
CA ARG A 346 5.60 21.70 -52.30
C ARG A 346 5.39 22.43 -53.62
N ALA A 347 6.46 23.04 -54.15
CA ALA A 347 6.41 23.73 -55.46
C ALA A 347 6.27 22.75 -56.64
N ILE A 348 6.82 21.54 -56.54
CA ILE A 348 6.83 20.55 -57.62
C ILE A 348 5.60 19.64 -57.59
N PHE A 349 5.20 19.18 -56.40
CA PHE A 349 4.15 18.17 -56.23
C PHE A 349 2.83 18.72 -55.63
N GLY A 350 2.68 20.04 -55.49
CA GLY A 350 1.51 20.66 -54.89
C GLY A 350 1.39 20.39 -53.40
N GLU A 351 0.19 20.48 -52.85
CA GLU A 351 -0.13 20.41 -51.38
C GLU A 351 0.22 19.09 -50.69
N LYS A 352 0.97 18.18 -51.30
CA LYS A 352 1.34 16.88 -50.70
C LYS A 352 2.55 16.90 -49.77
N ALA A 353 3.20 18.06 -49.56
CA ALA A 353 4.16 18.19 -48.45
C ALA A 353 3.36 18.37 -47.14
N SER A 354 3.60 17.54 -46.15
CA SER A 354 2.86 17.58 -44.86
C SER A 354 2.99 18.96 -44.20
N ASP A 355 1.85 19.65 -44.04
CA ASP A 355 1.78 20.93 -43.33
C ASP A 355 1.95 20.79 -41.80
N VAL A 356 2.23 19.60 -41.34
CA VAL A 356 2.32 19.25 -39.91
C VAL A 356 3.68 18.64 -39.56
N LYS A 357 4.12 18.90 -38.33
CA LYS A 357 5.33 18.33 -37.73
C LYS A 357 4.96 17.25 -36.76
N ASP A 358 5.71 16.14 -36.74
CA ASP A 358 5.61 15.11 -35.71
C ASP A 358 6.13 15.64 -34.37
N THR A 359 5.23 15.70 -33.38
CA THR A 359 5.52 16.04 -31.99
C THR A 359 4.99 14.96 -31.04
N SER A 360 4.94 13.72 -31.52
CA SER A 360 4.42 12.57 -30.80
C SER A 360 5.16 12.31 -29.49
N LEU A 361 4.41 11.83 -28.47
CA LEU A 361 4.99 11.35 -27.23
C LEU A 361 5.66 9.99 -27.47
N ARG A 362 6.94 9.91 -27.20
CA ARG A 362 7.73 8.67 -27.34
C ARG A 362 8.19 8.19 -25.98
N VAL A 363 8.44 6.88 -25.88
CA VAL A 363 9.03 6.28 -24.68
C VAL A 363 10.43 6.84 -24.47
N PRO A 364 10.75 7.37 -23.27
CA PRO A 364 12.08 7.87 -22.96
C PRO A 364 13.17 6.80 -23.10
N PRO A 365 14.42 7.20 -23.38
CA PRO A 365 15.53 6.25 -23.44
C PRO A 365 15.75 5.52 -22.11
N GLY A 366 16.06 4.22 -22.20
CA GLY A 366 16.28 3.36 -21.02
C GLY A 366 15.01 2.87 -20.33
N MET A 367 13.84 3.06 -20.91
CA MET A 367 12.56 2.64 -20.37
C MET A 367 11.90 1.63 -21.29
N ASP A 368 11.70 0.42 -20.78
CA ASP A 368 10.97 -0.64 -21.48
C ASP A 368 9.84 -1.12 -20.57
N GLY A 369 8.64 -1.26 -21.10
CA GLY A 369 7.51 -1.65 -20.26
C GLY A 369 6.25 -2.00 -21.04
N THR A 370 5.19 -2.23 -20.29
CA THR A 370 3.86 -2.55 -20.83
C THR A 370 2.87 -1.45 -20.47
N VAL A 371 2.05 -1.04 -21.43
CA VAL A 371 0.96 -0.08 -21.19
C VAL A 371 -0.13 -0.76 -20.36
N ILE A 372 -0.36 -0.26 -19.15
CA ILE A 372 -1.37 -0.84 -18.23
C ILE A 372 -2.68 -0.06 -18.22
N ASP A 373 -2.62 1.26 -18.42
CA ASP A 373 -3.80 2.12 -18.43
C ASP A 373 -3.58 3.33 -19.34
N VAL A 374 -4.66 3.83 -19.90
CA VAL A 374 -4.69 5.03 -20.74
C VAL A 374 -5.89 5.87 -20.34
N ARG A 375 -5.66 7.12 -19.98
CA ARG A 375 -6.70 8.08 -19.66
C ARG A 375 -6.70 9.24 -20.64
N VAL A 376 -7.86 9.54 -21.17
CA VAL A 376 -8.07 10.63 -22.12
C VAL A 376 -8.96 11.68 -21.47
N PHE A 377 -8.47 12.90 -21.40
CA PHE A 377 -9.20 14.06 -20.88
C PHE A 377 -9.47 15.00 -22.05
N THR A 378 -10.72 15.38 -22.24
CA THR A 378 -11.15 16.27 -23.31
C THR A 378 -11.84 17.48 -22.72
N ARG A 379 -11.47 18.67 -23.19
CA ARG A 379 -12.08 19.92 -22.75
C ARG A 379 -13.58 19.94 -23.06
N ASP A 380 -14.35 20.53 -22.19
CA ASP A 380 -15.78 20.73 -22.41
C ASP A 380 -16.03 21.53 -23.69
N GLY A 381 -16.95 21.06 -24.54
CA GLY A 381 -17.27 21.68 -25.84
C GLY A 381 -16.36 21.27 -27.03
N VAL A 382 -15.42 20.37 -26.84
CA VAL A 382 -14.62 19.76 -27.91
C VAL A 382 -15.18 18.38 -28.25
N ASP A 383 -15.24 18.06 -29.54
CA ASP A 383 -15.70 16.75 -30.00
C ASP A 383 -14.81 15.62 -29.48
N LYS A 384 -15.45 14.58 -28.93
CA LYS A 384 -14.75 13.41 -28.38
C LYS A 384 -14.46 12.40 -29.49
N ASP A 385 -13.24 11.89 -29.54
CA ASP A 385 -12.83 10.85 -30.47
C ASP A 385 -13.50 9.51 -30.18
N SER A 386 -13.51 8.61 -31.16
CA SER A 386 -14.02 7.24 -31.03
C SER A 386 -13.38 6.49 -29.84
N ARG A 387 -12.08 6.71 -29.60
CA ARG A 387 -11.35 6.12 -28.47
C ARG A 387 -11.79 6.67 -27.12
N ALA A 388 -11.94 7.99 -26.99
CA ALA A 388 -12.44 8.61 -25.77
C ALA A 388 -13.85 8.09 -25.42
N LEU A 389 -14.73 8.01 -26.41
CA LEU A 389 -16.08 7.44 -26.24
C LEU A 389 -16.05 5.94 -25.85
N SER A 390 -15.11 5.18 -26.42
CA SER A 390 -14.94 3.76 -26.08
C SER A 390 -14.45 3.58 -24.62
N ILE A 391 -13.49 4.40 -24.18
CA ILE A 391 -12.99 4.39 -22.80
C ILE A 391 -14.11 4.78 -21.82
N GLU A 392 -14.86 5.84 -22.12
CA GLU A 392 -16.01 6.28 -21.30
C GLU A 392 -17.05 5.17 -21.17
N LYS A 393 -17.43 4.52 -22.28
CA LYS A 393 -18.40 3.43 -22.25
C LYS A 393 -17.91 2.24 -21.42
N ALA A 394 -16.65 1.85 -21.60
CA ALA A 394 -16.05 0.76 -20.82
C ALA A 394 -15.98 1.09 -19.33
N GLU A 395 -15.68 2.34 -18.98
CA GLU A 395 -15.63 2.77 -17.58
C GLU A 395 -17.02 2.84 -16.95
N ILE A 396 -18.02 3.35 -17.67
CA ILE A 396 -19.42 3.37 -17.22
C ILE A 396 -19.93 1.93 -16.99
N GLU A 397 -19.62 1.01 -17.90
CA GLU A 397 -20.04 -0.39 -17.78
C GLU A 397 -19.36 -1.07 -16.58
N ARG A 398 -18.05 -0.82 -16.38
CA ARG A 398 -17.31 -1.30 -15.20
C ARG A 398 -17.91 -0.79 -13.90
N VAL A 399 -18.18 0.52 -13.81
CA VAL A 399 -18.81 1.15 -12.64
C VAL A 399 -20.21 0.58 -12.40
N ARG A 400 -21.01 0.40 -13.46
CA ARG A 400 -22.34 -0.17 -13.36
C ARG A 400 -22.32 -1.60 -12.83
N LYS A 401 -21.38 -2.41 -13.33
CA LYS A 401 -21.19 -3.79 -12.86
C LYS A 401 -20.79 -3.83 -11.39
N ASP A 402 -19.82 -2.99 -11.01
CA ASP A 402 -19.31 -2.93 -9.64
C ASP A 402 -20.39 -2.49 -8.63
N PHE A 403 -21.15 -1.44 -8.96
CA PHE A 403 -22.29 -1.03 -8.14
C PHE A 403 -23.42 -2.06 -8.10
N GLY A 404 -23.70 -2.72 -9.22
CA GLY A 404 -24.69 -3.81 -9.27
C GLY A 404 -24.30 -5.00 -8.41
N ASP A 405 -23.04 -5.38 -8.40
CA ASP A 405 -22.53 -6.45 -7.53
C ASP A 405 -22.59 -6.07 -6.05
N GLN A 406 -22.19 -4.84 -5.69
CA GLN A 406 -22.29 -4.35 -4.32
C GLN A 406 -23.75 -4.31 -3.83
N GLN A 407 -24.64 -3.81 -4.65
CA GLN A 407 -26.07 -3.78 -4.35
C GLN A 407 -26.62 -5.19 -4.12
N ARG A 408 -26.30 -6.14 -5.02
CA ARG A 408 -26.74 -7.54 -4.90
C ARG A 408 -26.26 -8.17 -3.59
N ILE A 409 -24.99 -7.98 -3.22
CA ILE A 409 -24.43 -8.52 -1.98
C ILE A 409 -25.17 -7.99 -0.76
N LEU A 410 -25.45 -6.70 -0.72
CA LEU A 410 -26.17 -6.08 0.39
C LEU A 410 -27.65 -6.48 0.42
N GLU A 411 -28.29 -6.61 -0.74
CA GLU A 411 -29.67 -7.10 -0.83
C GLU A 411 -29.78 -8.56 -0.39
N ASP A 412 -28.85 -9.43 -0.81
CA ASP A 412 -28.83 -10.84 -0.42
C ASP A 412 -28.72 -11.02 1.09
N ASP A 413 -27.89 -10.22 1.78
CA ASP A 413 -27.81 -10.21 3.24
C ASP A 413 -29.14 -9.78 3.89
N MET A 414 -29.73 -8.69 3.39
CA MET A 414 -31.02 -8.23 3.92
C MET A 414 -32.12 -9.27 3.75
N PHE A 415 -32.18 -9.92 2.59
CA PHE A 415 -33.15 -10.99 2.34
C PHE A 415 -32.89 -12.24 3.21
N GLN A 416 -31.63 -12.59 3.47
CA GLN A 416 -31.32 -13.67 4.41
C GLN A 416 -31.80 -13.36 5.83
N ARG A 417 -31.64 -12.13 6.31
CA ARG A 417 -32.16 -11.71 7.60
C ARG A 417 -33.68 -11.73 7.65
N VAL A 418 -34.33 -11.20 6.61
CA VAL A 418 -35.80 -11.29 6.47
C VAL A 418 -36.25 -12.74 6.49
N ARG A 419 -35.55 -13.63 5.81
CA ARG A 419 -35.84 -15.09 5.83
C ARG A 419 -35.75 -15.67 7.23
N GLN A 420 -34.70 -15.30 8.02
CA GLN A 420 -34.55 -15.76 9.40
C GLN A 420 -35.70 -15.27 10.30
N VAL A 421 -36.15 -14.03 10.09
CA VAL A 421 -37.28 -13.46 10.85
C VAL A 421 -38.60 -14.14 10.49
N LEU A 422 -38.79 -14.55 9.21
CA LEU A 422 -40.02 -15.14 8.71
C LEU A 422 -40.16 -16.64 9.02
N ILE A 423 -39.08 -17.41 8.94
CA ILE A 423 -39.12 -18.88 9.12
C ILE A 423 -39.58 -19.24 10.54
N GLY A 424 -40.57 -20.11 10.63
CA GLY A 424 -41.12 -20.62 11.89
C GLY A 424 -42.10 -19.69 12.59
N LYS A 425 -42.33 -18.48 12.06
CA LYS A 425 -43.37 -17.57 12.55
C LYS A 425 -44.73 -17.91 11.98
N ILE A 426 -45.78 -17.54 12.72
CA ILE A 426 -47.18 -17.73 12.31
C ILE A 426 -47.61 -16.53 11.46
N ALA A 427 -48.14 -16.82 10.28
CA ALA A 427 -48.63 -15.78 9.37
C ALA A 427 -50.06 -15.37 9.75
N ALA A 428 -50.29 -14.04 9.81
CA ALA A 428 -51.62 -13.45 9.86
C ALA A 428 -52.25 -13.31 8.46
N GLY A 429 -51.41 -13.35 7.40
CA GLY A 429 -51.82 -13.30 5.99
C GLY A 429 -50.63 -13.07 5.08
N GLY A 430 -50.77 -13.29 3.78
CA GLY A 430 -49.69 -13.11 2.82
C GLY A 430 -50.08 -13.42 1.37
N PRO A 431 -49.14 -13.21 0.41
CA PRO A 431 -49.38 -13.49 -1.00
C PRO A 431 -49.70 -14.95 -1.25
N ARG A 432 -50.25 -15.26 -2.45
CA ARG A 432 -50.67 -16.59 -2.91
C ARG A 432 -51.63 -17.33 -1.96
N LYS A 433 -52.53 -16.61 -1.27
CA LYS A 433 -53.56 -17.14 -0.37
C LYS A 433 -52.98 -17.88 0.86
N LEU A 434 -51.88 -17.41 1.42
CA LEU A 434 -51.39 -17.89 2.70
C LEU A 434 -52.49 -17.72 3.76
N LYS A 435 -52.91 -18.84 4.41
CA LYS A 435 -53.96 -18.81 5.41
C LYS A 435 -53.43 -18.28 6.74
N SER A 436 -54.22 -17.43 7.40
CA SER A 436 -53.93 -17.01 8.77
C SER A 436 -53.78 -18.24 9.67
N GLY A 437 -52.78 -18.25 10.53
CA GLY A 437 -52.45 -19.34 11.45
C GLY A 437 -51.49 -20.39 10.86
N SER A 438 -51.03 -20.25 9.61
CA SER A 438 -50.04 -21.17 9.03
C SER A 438 -48.64 -20.78 9.41
N ALA A 439 -47.77 -21.74 9.75
CA ALA A 439 -46.34 -21.51 9.94
C ALA A 439 -45.66 -21.31 8.59
N ILE A 440 -44.78 -20.32 8.50
CA ILE A 440 -44.02 -20.02 7.29
C ILE A 440 -42.88 -21.03 7.16
N THR A 441 -42.86 -21.79 6.07
CA THR A 441 -41.81 -22.77 5.77
C THR A 441 -40.79 -22.19 4.79
N ALA A 442 -39.61 -22.78 4.79
CA ALA A 442 -38.54 -22.39 3.84
C ALA A 442 -38.96 -22.60 2.37
N GLU A 443 -39.69 -23.71 2.10
CA GLU A 443 -40.19 -24.06 0.77
C GLU A 443 -41.19 -23.02 0.23
N TYR A 444 -42.04 -22.48 1.09
CA TYR A 444 -42.96 -21.41 0.72
C TYR A 444 -42.25 -20.13 0.32
N LEU A 445 -41.18 -19.77 1.04
CA LEU A 445 -40.37 -18.58 0.72
C LEU A 445 -39.57 -18.76 -0.57
N ASP A 446 -39.08 -19.96 -0.84
CA ASP A 446 -38.31 -20.25 -2.06
C ASP A 446 -39.19 -20.19 -3.32
N ASP A 447 -40.50 -20.48 -3.21
CA ASP A 447 -41.47 -20.36 -4.28
C ASP A 447 -41.99 -18.94 -4.56
N LEU A 448 -41.68 -17.98 -3.65
CA LEU A 448 -42.12 -16.59 -3.78
C LEU A 448 -40.98 -15.69 -4.31
N PRO A 449 -41.30 -14.72 -5.19
CA PRO A 449 -40.37 -13.64 -5.48
C PRO A 449 -39.94 -12.91 -4.19
N ARG A 450 -38.67 -12.61 -4.07
CA ARG A 450 -38.12 -12.01 -2.84
C ARG A 450 -38.77 -10.69 -2.42
N ASP A 451 -39.19 -9.87 -3.38
CA ASP A 451 -39.88 -8.61 -3.10
C ASP A 451 -41.28 -8.81 -2.46
N GLU A 452 -41.93 -9.95 -2.71
CA GLU A 452 -43.24 -10.29 -2.11
C GLU A 452 -43.10 -10.75 -0.64
N TRP A 453 -41.88 -11.04 -0.14
CA TRP A 453 -41.66 -11.42 1.26
C TRP A 453 -42.09 -10.32 2.24
N PHE A 454 -41.96 -9.06 1.85
CA PHE A 454 -42.38 -7.91 2.65
C PHE A 454 -43.92 -7.71 2.70
N GLU A 455 -44.68 -8.43 1.87
CA GLU A 455 -46.13 -8.39 1.91
C GLU A 455 -46.74 -9.40 2.90
N ILE A 456 -45.86 -10.28 3.47
CA ILE A 456 -46.24 -11.24 4.50
C ILE A 456 -46.47 -10.50 5.82
N ARG A 457 -47.65 -10.70 6.43
CA ARG A 457 -47.95 -10.17 7.76
C ARG A 457 -47.88 -11.28 8.77
N LEU A 458 -47.21 -11.01 9.89
CA LEU A 458 -47.05 -11.90 11.01
C LEU A 458 -48.02 -11.55 12.13
N ASP A 459 -48.35 -12.52 12.99
CA ASP A 459 -49.13 -12.29 14.20
C ASP A 459 -48.40 -11.44 15.24
N ASP A 460 -47.08 -11.39 15.13
CA ASP A 460 -46.14 -10.64 16.00
C ASP A 460 -45.94 -9.21 15.48
N GLU A 461 -46.37 -8.21 16.26
CA GLU A 461 -46.33 -6.78 15.89
C GLU A 461 -44.91 -6.24 15.82
N ASP A 462 -43.98 -6.75 16.68
CA ASP A 462 -42.57 -6.36 16.67
C ASP A 462 -41.87 -6.83 15.39
N SER A 463 -42.14 -8.05 14.95
CA SER A 463 -41.60 -8.60 13.70
C SER A 463 -42.14 -7.89 12.46
N ASN A 464 -43.44 -7.48 12.46
CA ASN A 464 -44.00 -6.67 11.38
C ASN A 464 -43.30 -5.28 11.28
N THR A 465 -43.05 -4.64 12.42
CA THR A 465 -42.32 -3.36 12.46
C THR A 465 -40.89 -3.51 11.92
N GLN A 466 -40.20 -4.60 12.25
CA GLN A 466 -38.88 -4.90 11.69
C GLN A 466 -38.91 -5.14 10.18
N LEU A 467 -39.91 -5.82 9.65
CA LEU A 467 -40.08 -6.07 8.23
C LEU A 467 -40.37 -4.77 7.47
N GLU A 468 -41.25 -3.91 7.98
CA GLU A 468 -41.55 -2.61 7.40
C GLU A 468 -40.28 -1.71 7.38
N ALA A 469 -39.57 -1.62 8.51
CA ALA A 469 -38.32 -0.87 8.62
C ALA A 469 -37.25 -1.38 7.63
N THR A 470 -37.16 -2.70 7.46
CA THR A 470 -36.21 -3.32 6.52
C THR A 470 -36.63 -3.04 5.06
N SER A 471 -37.92 -3.06 4.74
CA SER A 471 -38.44 -2.71 3.41
C SER A 471 -38.16 -1.24 3.05
N GLU A 472 -38.42 -0.31 3.97
CA GLU A 472 -38.12 1.11 3.75
C GLU A 472 -36.62 1.33 3.54
N ARG A 473 -35.80 0.63 4.31
CA ARG A 473 -34.36 0.69 4.19
C ARG A 473 -33.87 0.16 2.84
N LEU A 474 -34.38 -0.97 2.37
CA LEU A 474 -34.05 -1.52 1.06
C LEU A 474 -34.38 -0.50 -0.05
N LYS A 475 -35.56 0.13 0.01
CA LYS A 475 -35.97 1.17 -0.95
C LYS A 475 -35.06 2.39 -0.89
N ALA A 476 -34.69 2.85 0.30
CA ALA A 476 -33.78 3.97 0.48
C ALA A 476 -32.38 3.65 -0.04
N GLN A 477 -31.90 2.44 0.18
CA GLN A 477 -30.60 1.95 -0.29
C GLN A 477 -30.55 1.84 -1.82
N ARG A 478 -31.56 1.26 -2.45
CA ARG A 478 -31.70 1.23 -3.93
C ARG A 478 -31.64 2.65 -4.51
N LYS A 479 -32.42 3.58 -3.95
CA LYS A 479 -32.40 4.98 -4.38
C LYS A 479 -31.03 5.65 -4.20
N GLN A 480 -30.31 5.34 -3.13
CA GLN A 480 -28.95 5.86 -2.93
C GLN A 480 -27.95 5.30 -3.95
N PHE A 481 -28.05 4.01 -4.29
CA PHE A 481 -27.20 3.40 -5.31
C PHE A 481 -27.47 3.98 -6.69
N ASP A 482 -28.75 4.15 -7.08
CA ASP A 482 -29.11 4.78 -8.34
C ASP A 482 -28.59 6.22 -8.43
N ALA A 483 -28.76 7.02 -7.37
CA ALA A 483 -28.24 8.37 -7.31
C ALA A 483 -26.70 8.43 -7.38
N LYS A 484 -25.99 7.49 -6.74
CA LYS A 484 -24.53 7.39 -6.82
C LYS A 484 -24.07 7.01 -8.22
N LEU A 485 -24.77 6.08 -8.87
CA LEU A 485 -24.49 5.64 -10.24
C LEU A 485 -24.70 6.79 -11.23
N ASP A 486 -25.82 7.50 -11.13
CA ASP A 486 -26.11 8.66 -11.99
C ASP A 486 -25.09 9.79 -11.79
N ASN A 487 -24.71 10.09 -10.55
CA ASN A 487 -23.66 11.07 -10.26
C ASN A 487 -22.30 10.68 -10.84
N LYS A 488 -21.92 9.39 -10.72
CA LYS A 488 -20.69 8.88 -11.31
C LYS A 488 -20.74 8.95 -12.84
N ARG A 489 -21.85 8.52 -13.43
CA ARG A 489 -22.08 8.62 -14.88
C ARG A 489 -21.97 10.06 -15.36
N ALA A 490 -22.64 10.99 -14.70
CA ALA A 490 -22.59 12.41 -15.03
C ALA A 490 -21.15 12.97 -14.97
N LYS A 491 -20.35 12.56 -13.97
CA LYS A 491 -18.94 12.96 -13.87
C LYS A 491 -18.06 12.38 -14.97
N ILE A 492 -18.31 11.13 -15.41
CA ILE A 492 -17.53 10.50 -16.49
C ILE A 492 -17.87 11.13 -17.83
N THR A 493 -19.16 11.50 -18.08
CA THR A 493 -19.60 12.08 -19.34
C THR A 493 -19.38 13.59 -19.45
N ALA A 494 -19.21 14.27 -18.32
CA ALA A 494 -18.87 15.71 -18.32
C ALA A 494 -17.50 15.94 -18.96
N GLY A 495 -17.34 17.05 -19.64
CA GLY A 495 -16.01 17.49 -20.11
C GLY A 495 -15.10 17.82 -18.92
N ASP A 496 -13.81 17.76 -19.16
CA ASP A 496 -12.80 18.00 -18.12
C ASP A 496 -12.42 19.50 -18.08
N ASP A 497 -12.21 20.02 -16.87
CA ASP A 497 -11.70 21.37 -16.65
C ASP A 497 -10.17 21.36 -16.84
N LEU A 498 -9.75 21.58 -18.09
CA LEU A 498 -8.34 21.63 -18.47
C LEU A 498 -7.80 23.06 -18.43
N ALA A 499 -6.50 23.21 -18.24
CA ALA A 499 -5.83 24.49 -18.24
C ALA A 499 -6.12 25.29 -19.54
N PRO A 500 -6.13 26.65 -19.46
CA PRO A 500 -6.41 27.49 -20.63
C PRO A 500 -5.48 27.14 -21.82
N GLY A 501 -6.06 26.97 -23.01
CA GLY A 501 -5.31 26.62 -24.24
C GLY A 501 -5.05 25.12 -24.44
N VAL A 502 -5.42 24.26 -23.49
CA VAL A 502 -5.33 22.79 -23.62
C VAL A 502 -6.66 22.27 -24.16
N LEU A 503 -6.63 21.56 -25.27
CA LEU A 503 -7.82 20.97 -25.91
C LEU A 503 -8.04 19.54 -25.44
N LYS A 504 -6.96 18.76 -25.37
CA LYS A 504 -6.98 17.34 -25.02
C LYS A 504 -5.70 16.97 -24.28
N MET A 505 -5.81 16.09 -23.31
CA MET A 505 -4.69 15.53 -22.55
C MET A 505 -4.82 14.02 -22.53
N VAL A 506 -3.76 13.32 -22.88
CA VAL A 506 -3.68 11.86 -22.79
C VAL A 506 -2.59 11.49 -21.79
N LYS A 507 -2.96 10.68 -20.80
CA LYS A 507 -2.04 10.10 -19.83
C LYS A 507 -1.90 8.62 -20.12
N VAL A 508 -0.67 8.17 -20.32
CA VAL A 508 -0.33 6.76 -20.54
C VAL A 508 0.47 6.27 -19.34
N TYR A 509 0.02 5.17 -18.75
CA TYR A 509 0.67 4.53 -17.62
C TYR A 509 1.45 3.31 -18.09
N LEU A 510 2.76 3.33 -17.86
CA LEU A 510 3.66 2.23 -18.20
C LEU A 510 4.08 1.48 -16.92
N ALA A 511 3.90 0.17 -16.92
CA ALA A 511 4.50 -0.69 -15.90
C ALA A 511 5.89 -1.13 -16.36
N VAL A 512 6.91 -0.73 -15.61
CA VAL A 512 8.31 -1.05 -15.87
C VAL A 512 8.79 -2.02 -14.78
N LYS A 513 9.25 -3.19 -15.19
CA LYS A 513 9.88 -4.17 -14.30
C LYS A 513 11.38 -3.88 -14.25
N ARG A 514 11.88 -3.49 -13.07
CA ARG A 514 13.31 -3.22 -12.86
C ARG A 514 13.93 -4.34 -12.03
N ARG A 515 14.91 -5.00 -12.60
CA ARG A 515 15.73 -5.98 -11.92
C ARG A 515 16.93 -5.32 -11.29
N ILE A 516 17.46 -5.94 -10.24
CA ILE A 516 18.69 -5.48 -9.61
C ILE A 516 19.87 -5.61 -10.59
N GLN A 517 20.71 -4.61 -10.62
CA GLN A 517 21.85 -4.51 -11.56
C GLN A 517 23.06 -3.90 -10.85
N PRO A 518 24.28 -4.09 -11.39
CA PRO A 518 25.46 -3.39 -10.88
C PRO A 518 25.25 -1.88 -10.90
N GLY A 519 25.68 -1.20 -9.83
CA GLY A 519 25.47 0.22 -9.62
C GLY A 519 24.27 0.57 -8.74
N ASP A 520 23.37 -0.38 -8.45
CA ASP A 520 22.26 -0.17 -7.55
C ASP A 520 22.71 -0.09 -6.09
N LYS A 521 22.05 0.74 -5.31
CA LYS A 521 22.29 0.91 -3.88
C LYS A 521 21.53 -0.16 -3.09
N MET A 522 22.23 -0.88 -2.23
CA MET A 522 21.66 -1.83 -1.29
C MET A 522 22.10 -1.49 0.13
N ALA A 523 21.24 -1.72 1.11
CA ALA A 523 21.54 -1.43 2.50
C ALA A 523 20.85 -2.42 3.44
N GLY A 524 21.44 -2.62 4.61
CA GLY A 524 20.78 -3.26 5.74
C GLY A 524 20.20 -2.25 6.72
N ARG A 525 19.62 -2.73 7.82
CA ARG A 525 19.01 -1.90 8.87
C ARG A 525 20.03 -1.22 9.80
N HIS A 526 21.30 -1.59 9.72
CA HIS A 526 22.37 -1.14 10.63
C HIS A 526 23.27 -0.04 10.03
N GLY A 527 22.77 0.68 9.02
CA GLY A 527 23.55 1.71 8.33
C GLY A 527 24.64 1.17 7.41
N ASN A 528 24.67 -0.11 7.14
CA ASN A 528 25.56 -0.78 6.22
C ASN A 528 25.10 -0.63 4.78
N LYS A 529 25.34 0.52 4.19
CA LYS A 529 25.01 0.84 2.80
C LYS A 529 26.14 0.45 1.87
N GLY A 530 25.80 0.04 0.67
CA GLY A 530 26.77 -0.26 -0.37
C GLY A 530 26.19 -0.20 -1.77
N VAL A 531 27.08 -0.30 -2.74
CA VAL A 531 26.73 -0.33 -4.17
C VAL A 531 27.11 -1.71 -4.72
N ILE A 532 26.23 -2.28 -5.53
CA ILE A 532 26.50 -3.57 -6.17
C ILE A 532 27.62 -3.38 -7.20
N SER A 533 28.73 -4.09 -7.00
CA SER A 533 29.89 -4.06 -7.91
C SER A 533 29.71 -5.00 -9.09
N THR A 534 29.33 -6.24 -8.81
CA THR A 534 29.19 -7.28 -9.83
C THR A 534 28.18 -8.34 -9.39
N ILE A 535 27.64 -9.03 -10.36
CA ILE A 535 26.78 -10.19 -10.19
C ILE A 535 27.60 -11.41 -10.62
N VAL A 536 27.76 -12.37 -9.73
CA VAL A 536 28.63 -13.54 -9.92
C VAL A 536 27.78 -14.79 -10.12
N PRO A 537 28.13 -15.67 -11.08
CA PRO A 537 27.47 -16.97 -11.25
C PRO A 537 27.46 -17.77 -9.94
N VAL A 538 26.45 -18.61 -9.78
CA VAL A 538 26.24 -19.39 -8.54
C VAL A 538 27.43 -20.31 -8.23
N GLU A 539 28.06 -20.85 -9.28
CA GLU A 539 29.19 -21.76 -9.19
C GLU A 539 30.45 -21.11 -8.59
N ASP A 540 30.63 -19.82 -8.79
CA ASP A 540 31.79 -19.06 -8.33
C ASP A 540 31.57 -18.43 -6.94
N MET A 541 30.36 -18.53 -6.38
CA MET A 541 30.05 -18.01 -5.06
C MET A 541 30.60 -18.88 -3.94
N PRO A 542 31.01 -18.27 -2.81
CA PRO A 542 31.34 -19.05 -1.59
C PRO A 542 30.14 -19.90 -1.16
N TYR A 543 30.41 -21.05 -0.60
CA TYR A 543 29.37 -22.00 -0.18
C TYR A 543 29.68 -22.62 1.20
N ASN A 544 28.62 -23.04 1.87
CA ASN A 544 28.68 -23.74 3.15
C ASN A 544 29.19 -25.17 3.00
N ALA A 545 29.46 -25.85 4.13
CA ALA A 545 29.82 -27.25 4.16
C ALA A 545 28.78 -28.17 3.49
N ASP A 546 27.51 -27.76 3.48
CA ASP A 546 26.41 -28.49 2.85
C ASP A 546 26.27 -28.18 1.33
N GLY A 547 27.19 -27.39 0.77
CA GLY A 547 27.16 -27.00 -0.64
C GLY A 547 26.19 -25.87 -0.97
N THR A 548 25.52 -25.23 0.01
CA THR A 548 24.63 -24.12 -0.21
C THR A 548 25.42 -22.85 -0.49
N PRO A 549 25.27 -22.20 -1.68
CA PRO A 549 25.97 -20.96 -1.98
C PRO A 549 25.37 -19.78 -1.21
N VAL A 550 26.22 -18.79 -0.89
CA VAL A 550 25.77 -17.54 -0.28
C VAL A 550 25.15 -16.61 -1.32
N ASP A 551 24.25 -15.74 -0.88
CA ASP A 551 23.55 -14.79 -1.74
C ASP A 551 24.32 -13.46 -1.88
N ILE A 552 24.98 -13.03 -0.80
CA ILE A 552 25.69 -11.74 -0.70
C ILE A 552 27.04 -11.95 -0.01
N VAL A 553 28.07 -11.26 -0.51
CA VAL A 553 29.37 -11.20 0.14
C VAL A 553 29.70 -9.74 0.49
N LEU A 554 29.92 -9.51 1.78
CA LEU A 554 30.25 -8.21 2.35
C LEU A 554 31.71 -8.17 2.85
N ASN A 555 32.31 -6.99 2.81
CA ASN A 555 33.64 -6.78 3.33
C ASN A 555 33.62 -6.73 4.87
N PRO A 556 34.39 -7.57 5.56
CA PRO A 556 34.44 -7.58 7.01
C PRO A 556 35.04 -6.31 7.61
N LEU A 557 35.88 -5.59 6.88
CA LEU A 557 36.47 -4.31 7.33
C LEU A 557 35.44 -3.19 7.53
N GLY A 558 34.25 -3.33 6.94
CA GLY A 558 33.14 -2.38 7.13
C GLY A 558 32.51 -2.43 8.52
N VAL A 559 32.80 -3.42 9.35
CA VAL A 559 32.17 -3.57 10.68
C VAL A 559 32.97 -2.89 11.80
N PRO A 560 34.29 -3.14 12.00
CA PRO A 560 35.00 -2.63 13.16
C PRO A 560 35.10 -1.11 13.21
N SER A 561 35.35 -0.48 12.06
CA SER A 561 35.51 0.99 11.99
C SER A 561 34.19 1.75 12.20
N ARG A 562 33.07 1.10 11.92
CA ARG A 562 31.73 1.71 11.99
C ARG A 562 30.96 1.34 13.25
N MET A 563 31.45 0.38 13.99
CA MET A 563 30.89 -0.03 15.29
C MET A 563 29.40 -0.42 15.24
N ASN A 564 28.94 -0.95 14.12
CA ASN A 564 27.58 -1.46 13.93
C ASN A 564 27.56 -3.00 14.04
N VAL A 565 27.86 -3.50 15.22
CA VAL A 565 27.98 -4.94 15.51
C VAL A 565 26.63 -5.65 15.44
N GLY A 566 25.53 -4.93 15.58
CA GLY A 566 24.18 -5.47 15.50
C GLY A 566 23.91 -6.26 14.21
N GLN A 567 24.52 -5.89 13.08
CA GLN A 567 24.42 -6.63 11.82
C GLN A 567 24.98 -8.07 11.91
N VAL A 568 26.05 -8.27 12.66
CA VAL A 568 26.66 -9.58 12.87
C VAL A 568 25.76 -10.44 13.76
N LEU A 569 25.24 -9.86 14.84
CA LEU A 569 24.28 -10.54 15.73
C LEU A 569 22.99 -10.92 14.99
N GLU A 570 22.47 -10.02 14.15
CA GLU A 570 21.31 -10.29 13.29
C GLU A 570 21.58 -11.46 12.35
N THR A 571 22.74 -11.49 11.71
CA THR A 571 23.13 -12.56 10.78
C THR A 571 23.22 -13.93 11.50
N HIS A 572 23.82 -13.99 12.68
CA HIS A 572 23.90 -15.21 13.46
C HIS A 572 22.54 -15.71 13.92
N LEU A 573 21.70 -14.81 14.45
CA LEU A 573 20.34 -15.16 14.89
C LEU A 573 19.47 -15.60 13.72
N GLY A 574 19.54 -14.90 12.59
CA GLY A 574 18.80 -15.24 11.39
C GLY A 574 19.20 -16.60 10.80
N TRP A 575 20.50 -16.91 10.83
CA TRP A 575 20.99 -18.22 10.39
C TRP A 575 20.48 -19.36 11.29
N ALA A 576 20.55 -19.16 12.60
CA ALA A 576 20.01 -20.10 13.57
C ALA A 576 18.48 -20.28 13.42
N ALA A 577 17.75 -19.18 13.29
CA ALA A 577 16.28 -19.19 13.11
C ALA A 577 15.88 -19.95 11.83
N LYS A 578 16.56 -19.71 10.72
CA LYS A 578 16.33 -20.44 9.47
C LYS A 578 16.60 -21.93 9.60
N GLY A 579 17.70 -22.31 10.27
CA GLY A 579 18.05 -23.71 10.51
C GLY A 579 17.04 -24.45 11.40
N LEU A 580 16.41 -23.75 12.34
CA LEU A 580 15.39 -24.29 13.23
C LEU A 580 13.96 -24.17 12.68
N GLY A 581 13.76 -23.49 11.55
CA GLY A 581 12.43 -23.19 11.00
C GLY A 581 11.61 -22.24 11.88
N LEU A 582 12.26 -21.38 12.66
CA LEU A 582 11.64 -20.37 13.54
C LEU A 582 11.66 -18.99 12.86
N LYS A 583 10.69 -18.17 13.25
CA LYS A 583 10.65 -16.73 12.96
C LYS A 583 10.79 -15.95 14.27
#